data_9df1d10c58173574ed2c2212d5613516
#
_entry.id   9df1d10c58173574ed2c2212d5613516
#
_cell.length_a   1.000
_cell.length_b   1.000
_cell.length_c   1.000
_cell.angle_alpha   90.00
_cell.angle_beta   90.00
_cell.angle_gamma   90.00
#
_symmetry.space_group_name_H-M   'P 1'
#
loop_
_entity.id
_entity.type
_entity.pdbx_description
1 polymer ?
#
loop_
_entity_poly.entity_id
_entity_poly.type
_entity_poly.pdbx_seq_one_letter_code
_entity_poly.pdbx_strand_id
1 'polypeptide(L)'
;MAGATIYDVAARAGVSIKTVSRVVNREANVSKAMRDKVEEAVVALGYRRSLSARTLAGSNSSIIAALVDAALTIEHWKSGRGNDYLSRLELGALMECRRTEYHLMVELVDHGSATLERDMLALLGSIRPAGVLLTPPNSDHPLVLDILDRAGVAYARISPEKDPGRGVSVRMNERQAAFDMTRHLIDLGHRRIAHVSGPANFAASSLRREGYEQALSEAGLACEPSLVVEGDFTFASGIASVGKLLEGERPTAIFAANDDMALGVLQGAAAAGLTVPQDLSVAGFDDTPSALFSTPPLTTIRQPVAEMAAEATRRLVVSTDRPGDEDETVITVPYELVLRGSTAVCR
;
A
#
# COMPACT_ATOMS: atom_id res chain seq x y z
N MET A 1 -28.94 -18.15 -13.30
CA MET A 1 -28.60 -19.47 -13.91
C MET A 1 -27.42 -20.03 -13.11
N ALA A 2 -27.48 -21.30 -12.71
CA ALA A 2 -26.34 -21.93 -12.03
C ALA A 2 -25.16 -22.00 -13.01
N GLY A 3 -23.96 -21.64 -12.57
CA GLY A 3 -22.75 -21.74 -13.39
C GLY A 3 -22.43 -23.19 -13.75
N ALA A 4 -21.65 -23.38 -14.83
CA ALA A 4 -21.20 -24.72 -15.23
C ALA A 4 -20.44 -25.40 -14.09
N THR A 5 -20.64 -26.70 -13.91
CA THR A 5 -19.99 -27.51 -12.87
C THR A 5 -18.90 -28.41 -13.45
N ILE A 6 -18.06 -28.99 -12.58
CA ILE A 6 -17.07 -29.99 -13.01
C ILE A 6 -17.70 -31.19 -13.69
N TYR A 7 -18.96 -31.54 -13.37
CA TYR A 7 -19.73 -32.60 -14.00
C TYR A 7 -20.07 -32.25 -15.44
N ASP A 8 -20.41 -30.99 -15.71
CA ASP A 8 -20.72 -30.52 -17.08
C ASP A 8 -19.48 -30.55 -17.97
N VAL A 9 -18.32 -30.15 -17.40
CA VAL A 9 -17.02 -30.23 -18.10
C VAL A 9 -16.66 -31.68 -18.43
N ALA A 10 -16.82 -32.60 -17.46
CA ALA A 10 -16.54 -34.01 -17.65
C ALA A 10 -17.43 -34.63 -18.74
N ALA A 11 -18.73 -34.32 -18.71
CA ALA A 11 -19.70 -34.77 -19.72
C ALA A 11 -19.35 -34.23 -21.12
N ARG A 12 -19.02 -32.92 -21.23
CA ARG A 12 -18.69 -32.30 -22.52
C ARG A 12 -17.36 -32.79 -23.10
N ALA A 13 -16.33 -32.98 -22.25
CA ALA A 13 -15.01 -33.46 -22.65
C ALA A 13 -14.97 -34.98 -22.90
N GLY A 14 -16.00 -35.74 -22.48
CA GLY A 14 -16.04 -37.18 -22.58
C GLY A 14 -15.01 -37.89 -21.70
N VAL A 15 -14.68 -37.31 -20.52
CA VAL A 15 -13.69 -37.87 -19.61
C VAL A 15 -14.25 -37.99 -18.19
N SER A 16 -13.52 -38.69 -17.31
CA SER A 16 -13.91 -38.78 -15.90
C SER A 16 -13.74 -37.45 -15.16
N ILE A 17 -14.54 -37.22 -14.11
CA ILE A 17 -14.38 -36.08 -13.21
C ILE A 17 -12.95 -36.00 -12.65
N LYS A 18 -12.35 -37.17 -12.35
CA LYS A 18 -10.97 -37.28 -11.88
C LYS A 18 -9.98 -36.76 -12.92
N THR A 19 -10.21 -37.00 -14.21
CA THR A 19 -9.41 -36.50 -15.31
C THR A 19 -9.54 -34.97 -15.42
N VAL A 20 -10.78 -34.47 -15.36
CA VAL A 20 -11.02 -33.00 -15.33
C VAL A 20 -10.28 -32.36 -14.15
N SER A 21 -10.44 -32.93 -12.94
CA SER A 21 -9.74 -32.43 -11.75
C SER A 21 -8.24 -32.36 -11.94
N ARG A 22 -7.62 -33.42 -12.50
CA ARG A 22 -6.17 -33.46 -12.77
C ARG A 22 -5.70 -32.40 -13.79
N VAL A 23 -6.45 -32.23 -14.87
CA VAL A 23 -6.15 -31.23 -15.90
C VAL A 23 -6.24 -29.83 -15.30
N VAL A 24 -7.33 -29.55 -14.62
CA VAL A 24 -7.58 -28.24 -14.00
C VAL A 24 -6.61 -27.97 -12.84
N ASN A 25 -6.07 -29.03 -12.19
CA ASN A 25 -4.98 -28.93 -11.19
C ASN A 25 -3.57 -28.89 -11.81
N ARG A 26 -3.45 -28.89 -13.14
CA ARG A 26 -2.16 -28.94 -13.87
C ARG A 26 -1.25 -30.10 -13.47
N GLU A 27 -1.82 -31.23 -13.05
CA GLU A 27 -1.05 -32.42 -12.70
C GLU A 27 -0.29 -32.93 -13.92
N ALA A 28 0.96 -33.39 -13.70
CA ALA A 28 1.85 -33.82 -14.80
C ALA A 28 1.38 -35.08 -15.53
N ASN A 29 0.58 -35.93 -14.86
CA ASN A 29 0.20 -37.28 -15.34
C ASN A 29 -1.08 -37.29 -16.19
N VAL A 30 -1.29 -36.32 -17.08
CA VAL A 30 -2.40 -36.29 -18.03
C VAL A 30 -1.86 -36.11 -19.44
N SER A 31 -2.31 -36.99 -20.38
CA SER A 31 -1.86 -36.90 -21.76
C SER A 31 -2.30 -35.56 -22.40
N LYS A 32 -1.49 -35.06 -23.36
CA LYS A 32 -1.81 -33.83 -24.09
C LYS A 32 -3.21 -33.85 -24.71
N ALA A 33 -3.61 -34.93 -25.36
CA ALA A 33 -4.91 -35.07 -25.98
C ALA A 33 -6.09 -34.99 -25.01
N MET A 34 -5.94 -35.50 -23.77
CA MET A 34 -6.95 -35.34 -22.73
C MET A 34 -6.97 -33.92 -22.16
N ARG A 35 -5.80 -33.28 -22.01
CA ARG A 35 -5.68 -31.90 -21.57
C ARG A 35 -6.41 -30.97 -22.53
N ASP A 36 -6.11 -31.08 -23.85
CA ASP A 36 -6.69 -30.21 -24.87
C ASP A 36 -8.25 -30.34 -24.89
N LYS A 37 -8.81 -31.57 -24.78
CA LYS A 37 -10.26 -31.78 -24.69
C LYS A 37 -10.91 -31.13 -23.49
N VAL A 38 -10.28 -31.23 -22.35
CA VAL A 38 -10.80 -30.64 -21.10
C VAL A 38 -10.71 -29.11 -21.15
N GLU A 39 -9.60 -28.55 -21.62
CA GLU A 39 -9.42 -27.11 -21.76
C GLU A 39 -10.44 -26.50 -22.75
N GLU A 40 -10.69 -27.17 -23.88
CA GLU A 40 -11.73 -26.76 -24.82
C GLU A 40 -13.14 -26.78 -24.16
N ALA A 41 -13.46 -27.81 -23.39
CA ALA A 41 -14.71 -27.89 -22.68
C ALA A 41 -14.85 -26.82 -21.58
N VAL A 42 -13.77 -26.51 -20.85
CA VAL A 42 -13.71 -25.45 -19.83
C VAL A 42 -14.02 -24.08 -20.47
N VAL A 43 -13.36 -23.77 -21.59
CA VAL A 43 -13.59 -22.52 -22.32
C VAL A 43 -15.01 -22.42 -22.84
N ALA A 44 -15.50 -23.50 -23.49
CA ALA A 44 -16.81 -23.51 -24.12
C ALA A 44 -17.98 -23.41 -23.13
N LEU A 45 -17.80 -23.89 -21.90
CA LEU A 45 -18.80 -23.83 -20.82
C LEU A 45 -18.61 -22.59 -19.91
N GLY A 46 -17.55 -21.82 -20.07
CA GLY A 46 -17.19 -20.75 -19.13
C GLY A 46 -16.98 -21.27 -17.70
N TYR A 47 -16.54 -22.54 -17.56
CA TYR A 47 -16.36 -23.17 -16.27
C TYR A 47 -15.27 -22.48 -15.49
N ARG A 48 -15.61 -22.04 -14.28
CA ARG A 48 -14.65 -21.57 -13.27
C ARG A 48 -14.73 -22.47 -12.05
N ARG A 49 -13.58 -22.82 -11.50
CA ARG A 49 -13.53 -23.61 -10.25
C ARG A 49 -14.24 -22.85 -9.14
N SER A 50 -15.12 -23.52 -8.42
CA SER A 50 -15.71 -22.91 -7.23
C SER A 50 -14.66 -22.84 -6.11
N LEU A 51 -14.64 -21.73 -5.38
CA LEU A 51 -13.79 -21.55 -4.20
C LEU A 51 -14.00 -22.67 -3.18
N SER A 52 -15.25 -23.08 -2.97
CA SER A 52 -15.63 -24.18 -2.08
C SER A 52 -15.03 -25.53 -2.50
N ALA A 53 -14.89 -25.80 -3.80
CA ALA A 53 -14.32 -27.07 -4.29
C ALA A 53 -12.77 -27.11 -4.09
N ARG A 54 -12.10 -25.96 -4.10
CA ARG A 54 -10.67 -25.85 -3.75
C ARG A 54 -10.44 -26.13 -2.28
N THR A 55 -11.23 -25.54 -1.40
CA THR A 55 -11.14 -25.71 0.06
C THR A 55 -11.41 -27.15 0.50
N LEU A 56 -12.36 -27.83 -0.15
CA LEU A 56 -12.70 -29.25 0.11
C LEU A 56 -11.56 -30.21 -0.29
N ALA A 57 -10.70 -29.83 -1.24
CA ALA A 57 -9.57 -30.65 -1.68
C ALA A 57 -8.33 -30.54 -0.75
N GLY A 58 -8.44 -29.81 0.39
CA GLY A 58 -7.34 -29.65 1.36
C GLY A 58 -6.28 -28.61 0.94
N SER A 59 -6.50 -27.87 -0.16
CA SER A 59 -5.64 -26.76 -0.57
C SER A 59 -6.05 -25.45 0.14
N ASN A 60 -5.11 -24.55 0.34
CA ASN A 60 -5.40 -23.18 0.78
C ASN A 60 -6.47 -22.55 -0.11
N SER A 61 -7.25 -21.64 0.44
CA SER A 61 -8.23 -20.88 -0.35
C SER A 61 -7.48 -20.05 -1.41
N SER A 62 -8.16 -19.70 -2.49
CA SER A 62 -7.58 -18.76 -3.49
C SER A 62 -7.82 -17.32 -3.08
N ILE A 63 -7.64 -17.01 -1.79
CA ILE A 63 -7.86 -15.69 -1.22
C ILE A 63 -6.52 -15.14 -0.74
N ILE A 64 -6.20 -13.94 -1.18
CA ILE A 64 -5.20 -13.08 -0.57
C ILE A 64 -5.95 -12.11 0.34
N ALA A 65 -5.62 -12.12 1.64
CA ALA A 65 -6.23 -11.22 2.61
C ALA A 65 -5.34 -10.00 2.82
N ALA A 66 -5.82 -8.81 2.46
CA ALA A 66 -5.14 -7.56 2.78
C ALA A 66 -5.60 -7.06 4.16
N LEU A 67 -4.68 -6.92 5.09
CA LEU A 67 -4.94 -6.37 6.43
C LEU A 67 -4.59 -4.89 6.45
N VAL A 68 -5.59 -4.04 6.69
CA VAL A 68 -5.46 -2.58 6.70
C VAL A 68 -5.81 -2.01 8.09
N ASP A 69 -5.24 -0.86 8.43
CA ASP A 69 -5.52 -0.20 9.71
C ASP A 69 -6.97 0.28 9.81
N ALA A 70 -7.68 -0.14 10.86
CA ALA A 70 -9.09 0.19 11.04
C ALA A 70 -9.29 1.67 11.36
N ALA A 71 -8.47 2.25 12.24
CA ALA A 71 -8.67 3.61 12.73
C ALA A 71 -8.53 4.63 11.59
N LEU A 72 -7.43 4.57 10.86
CA LEU A 72 -7.16 5.49 9.75
C LEU A 72 -8.14 5.26 8.58
N THR A 73 -8.43 4.01 8.22
CA THR A 73 -9.35 3.69 7.12
C THR A 73 -10.76 4.19 7.41
N ILE A 74 -11.27 4.02 8.64
CA ILE A 74 -12.60 4.49 9.03
C ILE A 74 -12.64 6.03 9.05
N GLU A 75 -11.58 6.69 9.51
CA GLU A 75 -11.50 8.16 9.52
C GLU A 75 -11.50 8.72 8.10
N HIS A 76 -10.70 8.16 7.20
CA HIS A 76 -10.70 8.54 5.79
C HIS A 76 -12.07 8.33 5.14
N TRP A 77 -12.74 7.20 5.45
CA TRP A 77 -14.08 6.93 4.94
C TRP A 77 -15.11 7.95 5.44
N LYS A 78 -15.09 8.31 6.73
CA LYS A 78 -16.00 9.30 7.32
C LYS A 78 -15.78 10.70 6.78
N SER A 79 -14.54 11.11 6.59
CA SER A 79 -14.18 12.43 6.06
C SER A 79 -14.40 12.54 4.55
N GLY A 80 -14.51 11.40 3.84
CA GLY A 80 -14.56 11.33 2.38
C GLY A 80 -13.24 11.72 1.69
N ARG A 81 -12.12 11.65 2.43
CA ARG A 81 -10.78 12.04 1.97
C ARG A 81 -9.76 11.00 2.42
N GLY A 82 -8.57 10.96 1.78
CA GLY A 82 -7.48 10.07 2.19
C GLY A 82 -7.60 8.63 1.71
N ASN A 83 -8.60 8.29 0.90
CA ASN A 83 -8.81 6.92 0.43
C ASN A 83 -7.90 6.55 -0.75
N ASP A 84 -7.19 7.50 -1.34
CA ASP A 84 -6.43 7.27 -2.59
C ASP A 84 -5.29 6.26 -2.40
N TYR A 85 -4.58 6.30 -1.26
CA TYR A 85 -3.52 5.33 -0.95
C TYR A 85 -4.06 3.90 -0.93
N LEU A 86 -5.13 3.66 -0.16
CA LEU A 86 -5.75 2.34 -0.05
C LEU A 86 -6.34 1.88 -1.38
N SER A 87 -7.01 2.76 -2.11
CA SER A 87 -7.58 2.44 -3.44
C SER A 87 -6.52 2.02 -4.46
N ARG A 88 -5.33 2.66 -4.45
CA ARG A 88 -4.21 2.26 -5.31
C ARG A 88 -3.64 0.90 -4.91
N LEU A 89 -3.50 0.67 -3.60
CA LEU A 89 -3.03 -0.61 -3.07
C LEU A 89 -3.99 -1.73 -3.46
N GLU A 90 -5.29 -1.53 -3.24
CA GLU A 90 -6.33 -2.48 -3.63
C GLU A 90 -6.31 -2.75 -5.13
N LEU A 91 -6.16 -1.70 -5.96
CA LEU A 91 -6.09 -1.84 -7.41
C LEU A 91 -4.91 -2.73 -7.83
N GLY A 92 -3.71 -2.46 -7.31
CA GLY A 92 -2.51 -3.25 -7.62
C GLY A 92 -2.68 -4.72 -7.24
N ALA A 93 -3.11 -4.99 -6.01
CA ALA A 93 -3.37 -6.34 -5.52
C ALA A 93 -4.50 -7.04 -6.30
N LEU A 94 -5.60 -6.33 -6.59
CA LEU A 94 -6.75 -6.86 -7.33
C LEU A 94 -6.38 -7.25 -8.77
N MET A 95 -5.60 -6.41 -9.46
CA MET A 95 -5.16 -6.70 -10.83
C MET A 95 -4.29 -7.96 -10.88
N GLU A 96 -3.39 -8.15 -9.91
CA GLU A 96 -2.58 -9.36 -9.83
C GLU A 96 -3.39 -10.59 -9.43
N CYS A 97 -4.30 -10.47 -8.47
CA CYS A 97 -5.25 -11.54 -8.12
C CYS A 97 -6.08 -11.97 -9.34
N ARG A 98 -6.57 -11.00 -10.12
CA ARG A 98 -7.35 -11.28 -11.34
C ARG A 98 -6.54 -12.05 -12.39
N ARG A 99 -5.25 -11.71 -12.56
CA ARG A 99 -4.33 -12.37 -13.50
C ARG A 99 -4.03 -13.82 -13.12
N THR A 100 -4.07 -14.11 -11.82
CA THR A 100 -3.67 -15.40 -11.24
C THR A 100 -4.85 -16.24 -10.72
N GLU A 101 -6.09 -15.82 -10.98
CA GLU A 101 -7.33 -16.48 -10.51
C GLU A 101 -7.47 -16.53 -8.99
N TYR A 102 -6.81 -15.61 -8.27
CA TYR A 102 -7.00 -15.38 -6.84
C TYR A 102 -8.04 -14.29 -6.61
N HIS A 103 -8.49 -14.16 -5.37
CA HIS A 103 -9.44 -13.13 -4.94
C HIS A 103 -8.79 -12.30 -3.84
N LEU A 104 -8.97 -10.99 -3.91
CA LEU A 104 -8.58 -10.08 -2.84
C LEU A 104 -9.73 -9.95 -1.84
N MET A 105 -9.44 -10.12 -0.55
CA MET A 105 -10.29 -9.78 0.56
C MET A 105 -9.61 -8.71 1.39
N VAL A 106 -10.32 -7.70 1.82
CA VAL A 106 -9.80 -6.61 2.66
C VAL A 106 -10.43 -6.71 4.04
N GLU A 107 -9.59 -6.71 5.08
CA GLU A 107 -9.99 -6.79 6.47
C GLU A 107 -9.40 -5.64 7.28
N LEU A 108 -10.21 -5.09 8.16
CA LEU A 108 -9.82 -4.03 9.07
C LEU A 108 -9.20 -4.62 10.34
N VAL A 109 -8.02 -4.13 10.71
CA VAL A 109 -7.32 -4.51 11.94
C VAL A 109 -7.35 -3.37 12.92
N ASP A 110 -7.97 -3.58 14.09
CA ASP A 110 -8.00 -2.63 15.19
C ASP A 110 -6.90 -2.97 16.21
N HIS A 111 -5.81 -2.21 16.16
CA HIS A 111 -4.67 -2.38 17.08
C HIS A 111 -5.00 -2.02 18.54
N GLY A 112 -6.05 -1.24 18.78
CA GLY A 112 -6.54 -0.89 20.11
C GLY A 112 -7.41 -1.98 20.76
N SER A 113 -7.81 -2.99 19.97
CA SER A 113 -8.70 -4.05 20.45
C SER A 113 -7.99 -5.02 21.39
N ALA A 114 -8.55 -5.21 22.59
CA ALA A 114 -8.10 -6.25 23.52
C ALA A 114 -8.29 -7.68 22.97
N THR A 115 -9.03 -7.84 21.89
CA THR A 115 -9.35 -9.14 21.26
C THR A 115 -8.64 -9.36 19.93
N LEU A 116 -7.67 -8.52 19.56
CA LEU A 116 -6.94 -8.57 18.30
C LEU A 116 -6.45 -9.98 17.95
N GLU A 117 -5.76 -10.65 18.87
CA GLU A 117 -5.22 -11.99 18.63
C GLU A 117 -6.33 -13.01 18.35
N ARG A 118 -7.38 -13.02 19.17
CA ARG A 118 -8.53 -13.91 18.99
C ARG A 118 -9.21 -13.69 17.65
N ASP A 119 -9.42 -12.43 17.28
CA ASP A 119 -10.16 -12.06 16.09
C ASP A 119 -9.34 -12.38 14.83
N MET A 120 -8.03 -12.17 14.85
CA MET A 120 -7.12 -12.60 13.78
C MET A 120 -7.08 -14.12 13.62
N LEU A 121 -6.97 -14.88 14.73
CA LEU A 121 -6.97 -16.34 14.65
C LEU A 121 -8.30 -16.88 14.13
N ALA A 122 -9.42 -16.28 14.51
CA ALA A 122 -10.74 -16.62 13.98
C ALA A 122 -10.86 -16.35 12.48
N LEU A 123 -10.34 -15.19 12.03
CA LEU A 123 -10.27 -14.83 10.62
C LEU A 123 -9.46 -15.86 9.82
N LEU A 124 -8.21 -16.09 10.23
CA LEU A 124 -7.31 -17.04 9.55
C LEU A 124 -7.88 -18.45 9.51
N GLY A 125 -8.54 -18.90 10.60
CA GLY A 125 -9.19 -20.21 10.67
C GLY A 125 -10.40 -20.34 9.75
N SER A 126 -11.17 -19.26 9.57
CA SER A 126 -12.40 -19.25 8.77
C SER A 126 -12.13 -19.20 7.28
N ILE A 127 -11.22 -18.35 6.83
CA ILE A 127 -10.96 -18.11 5.40
C ILE A 127 -9.77 -18.91 4.85
N ARG A 128 -8.83 -19.32 5.71
CA ARG A 128 -7.59 -20.03 5.34
C ARG A 128 -6.92 -19.39 4.13
N PRO A 129 -6.49 -18.12 4.22
CA PRO A 129 -5.96 -17.41 3.07
C PRO A 129 -4.73 -18.10 2.51
N ALA A 130 -4.52 -18.00 1.20
CA ALA A 130 -3.30 -18.46 0.55
C ALA A 130 -2.08 -17.60 0.98
N GLY A 131 -2.34 -16.34 1.28
CA GLY A 131 -1.35 -15.41 1.82
C GLY A 131 -2.01 -14.16 2.35
N VAL A 132 -1.25 -13.40 3.13
CA VAL A 132 -1.68 -12.16 3.76
C VAL A 132 -0.81 -10.99 3.26
N LEU A 133 -1.46 -9.94 2.77
CA LEU A 133 -0.83 -8.67 2.42
C LEU A 133 -0.99 -7.71 3.60
N LEU A 134 0.12 -7.27 4.18
CA LEU A 134 0.14 -6.34 5.31
C LEU A 134 0.44 -4.93 4.82
N THR A 135 -0.41 -3.99 5.23
CA THR A 135 -0.18 -2.55 5.01
C THR A 135 0.29 -1.88 6.30
N PRO A 136 0.99 -0.74 6.25
CA PRO A 136 1.32 0.01 7.46
C PRO A 136 0.06 0.39 8.26
N PRO A 137 0.08 0.35 9.62
CA PRO A 137 1.20 -0.05 10.47
C PRO A 137 1.29 -1.57 10.72
N ASN A 138 0.36 -2.40 10.17
CA ASN A 138 0.36 -3.86 10.34
C ASN A 138 1.68 -4.50 9.91
N SER A 139 2.34 -3.91 8.90
CA SER A 139 3.61 -4.40 8.35
C SER A 139 4.72 -4.56 9.39
N ASP A 140 4.68 -3.80 10.48
CA ASP A 140 5.68 -3.81 11.55
C ASP A 140 5.10 -4.14 12.92
N HIS A 141 3.82 -4.53 12.99
CA HIS A 141 3.16 -4.80 14.26
C HIS A 141 3.56 -6.18 14.82
N PRO A 142 4.29 -6.27 15.96
CA PRO A 142 4.88 -7.52 16.42
C PRO A 142 3.85 -8.64 16.62
N LEU A 143 2.73 -8.35 17.27
CA LEU A 143 1.68 -9.35 17.54
C LEU A 143 1.06 -9.87 16.22
N VAL A 144 0.82 -9.02 15.22
CA VAL A 144 0.28 -9.44 13.92
C VAL A 144 1.24 -10.42 13.24
N LEU A 145 2.53 -10.06 13.20
CA LEU A 145 3.56 -10.91 12.60
C LEU A 145 3.71 -12.24 13.36
N ASP A 146 3.71 -12.22 14.70
CA ASP A 146 3.82 -13.42 15.52
C ASP A 146 2.63 -14.38 15.34
N ILE A 147 1.42 -13.84 15.15
CA ILE A 147 0.23 -14.64 14.86
C ILE A 147 0.37 -15.33 13.50
N LEU A 148 0.82 -14.61 12.47
CA LEU A 148 0.99 -15.17 11.12
C LEU A 148 2.07 -16.25 11.09
N ASP A 149 3.21 -16.03 11.76
CA ASP A 149 4.29 -17.02 11.86
C ASP A 149 3.81 -18.29 12.58
N ARG A 150 3.13 -18.15 13.73
CA ARG A 150 2.56 -19.29 14.47
C ARG A 150 1.50 -20.04 13.68
N ALA A 151 0.72 -19.34 12.86
CA ALA A 151 -0.28 -19.94 12.01
C ALA A 151 0.31 -20.59 10.73
N GLY A 152 1.59 -20.35 10.44
CA GLY A 152 2.26 -20.83 9.22
C GLY A 152 1.67 -20.24 7.94
N VAL A 153 1.15 -19.01 7.99
CA VAL A 153 0.53 -18.32 6.85
C VAL A 153 1.59 -17.43 6.19
N ALA A 154 1.80 -17.62 4.88
CA ALA A 154 2.69 -16.76 4.11
C ALA A 154 2.18 -15.30 4.10
N TYR A 155 3.08 -14.34 4.22
CA TYR A 155 2.72 -12.92 4.17
C TYR A 155 3.75 -12.06 3.45
N ALA A 156 3.24 -10.98 2.86
CA ALA A 156 4.03 -9.92 2.27
C ALA A 156 3.70 -8.58 2.96
N ARG A 157 4.71 -7.77 3.15
CA ARG A 157 4.67 -6.53 3.94
C ARG A 157 4.96 -5.34 3.02
N ILE A 158 4.05 -4.38 3.00
CA ILE A 158 4.25 -3.11 2.30
C ILE A 158 4.98 -2.14 3.23
N SER A 159 6.08 -1.57 2.74
CA SER A 159 6.89 -0.56 3.43
C SER A 159 7.23 -0.88 4.89
N PRO A 160 7.71 -2.11 5.22
CA PRO A 160 8.19 -2.41 6.55
C PRO A 160 9.52 -1.71 6.84
N GLU A 161 9.72 -1.31 8.09
CA GLU A 161 10.99 -0.76 8.58
C GLU A 161 11.81 -1.83 9.32
N LYS A 162 11.10 -2.63 10.15
CA LYS A 162 11.73 -3.62 11.03
C LYS A 162 11.82 -4.98 10.38
N ASP A 163 12.86 -5.73 10.76
CA ASP A 163 13.03 -7.14 10.38
C ASP A 163 12.77 -7.41 8.88
N PRO A 164 13.51 -6.78 7.96
CA PRO A 164 13.20 -6.84 6.52
C PRO A 164 13.24 -8.26 5.95
N GLY A 165 13.93 -9.19 6.59
CA GLY A 165 13.96 -10.62 6.23
C GLY A 165 12.77 -11.44 6.74
N ARG A 166 11.82 -10.84 7.49
CA ARG A 166 10.65 -11.55 8.03
C ARG A 166 9.49 -11.42 7.04
N GLY A 167 9.14 -12.51 6.36
CA GLY A 167 8.21 -12.51 5.23
C GLY A 167 8.80 -11.81 4.00
N VAL A 168 7.97 -11.55 2.99
CA VAL A 168 8.35 -10.77 1.82
C VAL A 168 8.17 -9.29 2.11
N SER A 169 9.21 -8.49 1.91
CA SER A 169 9.19 -7.03 2.12
C SER A 169 9.20 -6.30 0.77
N VAL A 170 8.16 -5.52 0.48
CA VAL A 170 8.10 -4.68 -0.72
C VAL A 170 8.00 -3.23 -0.29
N ARG A 171 8.97 -2.42 -0.69
CA ARG A 171 9.11 -1.04 -0.23
C ARG A 171 9.62 -0.10 -1.31
N MET A 172 9.46 1.18 -1.11
CA MET A 172 10.24 2.21 -1.78
C MET A 172 11.31 2.77 -0.83
N ASN A 173 12.19 3.61 -1.31
CA ASN A 173 13.15 4.31 -0.45
C ASN A 173 12.53 5.63 0.06
N GLU A 174 11.73 5.54 1.13
CA GLU A 174 11.03 6.66 1.76
C GLU A 174 11.97 7.80 2.17
N ARG A 175 13.11 7.43 2.80
CA ARG A 175 14.12 8.41 3.24
C ARG A 175 14.70 9.17 2.05
N GLN A 176 15.12 8.46 1.00
CA GLN A 176 15.70 9.11 -0.17
C GLN A 176 14.68 9.99 -0.89
N ALA A 177 13.42 9.55 -0.98
CA ALA A 177 12.35 10.34 -1.59
C ALA A 177 12.10 11.66 -0.84
N ALA A 178 12.07 11.61 0.48
CA ALA A 178 11.93 12.82 1.31
C ALA A 178 13.18 13.70 1.26
N PHE A 179 14.38 13.10 1.18
CA PHE A 179 15.62 13.81 0.94
C PHE A 179 15.56 14.57 -0.39
N ASP A 180 15.17 13.90 -1.48
CA ASP A 180 15.10 14.51 -2.81
C ASP A 180 14.08 15.65 -2.87
N MET A 181 12.92 15.50 -2.23
CA MET A 181 11.94 16.58 -2.12
C MET A 181 12.48 17.77 -1.34
N THR A 182 13.12 17.53 -0.21
CA THR A 182 13.68 18.62 0.61
C THR A 182 14.85 19.29 -0.13
N ARG A 183 15.67 18.52 -0.82
CA ARG A 183 16.76 19.04 -1.66
C ARG A 183 16.21 19.91 -2.79
N HIS A 184 15.12 19.52 -3.45
CA HIS A 184 14.43 20.36 -4.43
C HIS A 184 14.04 21.73 -3.84
N LEU A 185 13.48 21.77 -2.64
CA LEU A 185 13.14 23.04 -1.99
C LEU A 185 14.39 23.87 -1.66
N ILE A 186 15.48 23.24 -1.21
CA ILE A 186 16.75 23.90 -0.96
C ILE A 186 17.34 24.48 -2.25
N ASP A 187 17.29 23.76 -3.36
CA ASP A 187 17.80 24.18 -4.67
C ASP A 187 16.99 25.34 -5.25
N LEU A 188 15.71 25.47 -4.87
CA LEU A 188 14.87 26.65 -5.13
C LEU A 188 15.24 27.87 -4.25
N GLY A 189 16.23 27.75 -3.35
CA GLY A 189 16.70 28.84 -2.50
C GLY A 189 16.03 28.90 -1.14
N HIS A 190 15.12 28.01 -0.80
CA HIS A 190 14.51 27.98 0.53
C HIS A 190 15.56 27.58 1.58
N ARG A 191 15.59 28.30 2.70
CA ARG A 191 16.50 28.03 3.83
C ARG A 191 15.75 27.72 5.11
N ARG A 192 14.53 28.23 5.24
CA ARG A 192 13.63 27.99 6.36
C ARG A 192 12.47 27.14 5.85
N ILE A 193 12.63 25.82 5.94
CA ILE A 193 11.71 24.82 5.42
C ILE A 193 11.07 24.10 6.61
N ALA A 194 9.74 24.06 6.68
CA ALA A 194 9.03 23.30 7.70
C ALA A 194 8.66 21.90 7.20
N HIS A 195 8.48 20.99 8.15
CA HIS A 195 7.99 19.65 7.88
C HIS A 195 6.74 19.34 8.71
N VAL A 196 5.67 18.93 8.03
CA VAL A 196 4.48 18.35 8.69
C VAL A 196 4.60 16.83 8.59
N SER A 197 5.06 16.21 9.69
CA SER A 197 5.27 14.75 9.73
C SER A 197 3.94 13.99 9.88
N GLY A 198 3.95 12.69 9.58
CA GLY A 198 2.84 11.81 9.95
C GLY A 198 2.98 11.27 11.38
N PRO A 199 2.02 10.42 11.84
CA PRO A 199 2.01 9.87 13.19
C PRO A 199 3.18 8.90 13.41
N ALA A 200 3.69 8.89 14.66
CA ALA A 200 4.92 8.17 15.01
C ALA A 200 4.83 6.64 14.92
N ASN A 201 3.63 6.07 14.89
CA ASN A 201 3.42 4.63 14.73
C ASN A 201 3.51 4.13 13.27
N PHE A 202 3.72 5.06 12.31
CA PHE A 202 3.98 4.71 10.91
C PHE A 202 5.46 4.88 10.59
N ALA A 203 6.12 3.83 10.15
CA ALA A 203 7.54 3.85 9.78
C ALA A 203 7.86 4.92 8.72
N ALA A 204 6.97 5.11 7.75
CA ALA A 204 7.09 6.14 6.72
C ALA A 204 7.25 7.56 7.31
N SER A 205 6.59 7.85 8.45
CA SER A 205 6.70 9.15 9.11
C SER A 205 8.14 9.43 9.57
N SER A 206 8.76 8.47 10.24
CA SER A 206 10.15 8.56 10.71
C SER A 206 11.13 8.65 9.56
N LEU A 207 10.99 7.78 8.55
CA LEU A 207 11.88 7.76 7.39
C LEU A 207 11.81 9.03 6.55
N ARG A 208 10.60 9.58 6.34
CA ARG A 208 10.42 10.86 5.62
C ARG A 208 11.02 12.02 6.41
N ARG A 209 10.84 12.04 7.72
CA ARG A 209 11.47 13.03 8.60
C ARG A 209 12.98 12.92 8.56
N GLU A 210 13.56 11.72 8.66
CA GLU A 210 15.01 11.51 8.56
C GLU A 210 15.57 12.00 7.21
N GLY A 211 14.88 11.77 6.10
CA GLY A 211 15.28 12.28 4.79
C GLY A 211 15.27 13.80 4.73
N TYR A 212 14.24 14.44 5.30
CA TYR A 212 14.16 15.87 5.44
C TYR A 212 15.32 16.43 6.29
N GLU A 213 15.56 15.87 7.47
CA GLU A 213 16.65 16.30 8.38
C GLU A 213 18.02 16.10 7.74
N GLN A 214 18.23 14.99 7.02
CA GLN A 214 19.47 14.73 6.30
C GLN A 214 19.72 15.78 5.22
N ALA A 215 18.72 16.12 4.41
CA ALA A 215 18.88 17.12 3.34
C ALA A 215 19.22 18.51 3.89
N LEU A 216 18.61 18.92 5.00
CA LEU A 216 18.96 20.17 5.68
C LEU A 216 20.41 20.14 6.20
N SER A 217 20.79 19.05 6.88
CA SER A 217 22.14 18.89 7.44
C SER A 217 23.22 18.94 6.36
N GLU A 218 23.03 18.25 5.23
CA GLU A 218 23.97 18.27 4.11
C GLU A 218 24.10 19.65 3.44
N ALA A 219 23.02 20.45 3.52
CA ALA A 219 23.04 21.86 3.05
C ALA A 219 23.55 22.86 4.08
N GLY A 220 23.96 22.41 5.28
CA GLY A 220 24.39 23.27 6.37
C GLY A 220 23.27 24.11 6.99
N LEU A 221 22.02 23.67 6.87
CA LEU A 221 20.82 24.31 7.42
C LEU A 221 20.45 23.68 8.77
N ALA A 222 19.99 24.51 9.72
CA ALA A 222 19.52 24.02 11.01
C ALA A 222 18.14 23.35 10.86
N CYS A 223 17.98 22.19 11.48
CA CYS A 223 16.65 21.60 11.71
C CYS A 223 16.09 22.20 13.01
N GLU A 224 15.23 23.20 12.90
CA GLU A 224 14.61 23.83 14.06
C GLU A 224 13.41 23.01 14.53
N PRO A 225 13.33 22.62 15.83
CA PRO A 225 12.20 21.86 16.34
C PRO A 225 10.83 22.55 16.12
N SER A 226 10.81 23.88 16.12
CA SER A 226 9.61 24.69 15.86
C SER A 226 9.07 24.57 14.43
N LEU A 227 9.89 24.09 13.49
CA LEU A 227 9.54 23.88 12.08
C LEU A 227 9.08 22.44 11.81
N VAL A 228 9.07 21.57 12.82
CA VAL A 228 8.56 20.20 12.69
C VAL A 228 7.29 20.07 13.48
N VAL A 229 6.18 19.84 12.80
CA VAL A 229 4.85 19.66 13.41
C VAL A 229 4.34 18.26 13.11
N GLU A 230 3.92 17.55 14.14
CA GLU A 230 3.30 16.23 13.95
C GLU A 230 1.84 16.40 13.47
N GLY A 231 1.54 15.72 12.37
CA GLY A 231 0.21 15.50 11.82
C GLY A 231 -0.22 14.05 11.97
N ASP A 232 -1.35 13.71 11.37
CA ASP A 232 -1.98 12.39 11.46
C ASP A 232 -2.37 11.81 10.10
N PHE A 233 -1.75 12.31 9.02
CA PHE A 233 -2.06 12.02 7.62
C PHE A 233 -3.42 12.51 7.15
N THR A 234 -4.17 13.27 7.96
CA THR A 234 -5.46 13.83 7.56
C THR A 234 -5.32 15.27 7.03
N PHE A 235 -6.24 15.65 6.17
CA PHE A 235 -6.40 17.02 5.69
C PHE A 235 -6.57 18.04 6.83
N ALA A 236 -7.30 17.66 7.90
CA ALA A 236 -7.55 18.51 9.05
C ALA A 236 -6.27 18.85 9.81
N SER A 237 -5.38 17.86 10.00
CA SER A 237 -4.09 18.10 10.65
C SER A 237 -3.16 19.00 9.82
N GLY A 238 -3.26 18.91 8.49
CA GLY A 238 -2.58 19.83 7.58
C GLY A 238 -3.01 21.28 7.79
N ILE A 239 -4.32 21.55 7.90
CA ILE A 239 -4.83 22.91 8.22
C ILE A 239 -4.31 23.37 9.58
N ALA A 240 -4.42 22.52 10.61
CA ALA A 240 -4.03 22.86 11.99
C ALA A 240 -2.53 23.16 12.11
N SER A 241 -1.67 22.51 11.30
CA SER A 241 -0.23 22.73 11.33
C SER A 241 0.17 24.13 10.88
N VAL A 242 -0.59 24.76 9.97
CA VAL A 242 -0.29 26.11 9.47
C VAL A 242 -0.33 27.13 10.61
N GLY A 243 -1.36 27.07 11.48
CA GLY A 243 -1.45 27.96 12.63
C GLY A 243 -0.20 27.92 13.50
N LYS A 244 0.26 26.71 13.85
CA LYS A 244 1.49 26.51 14.67
C LYS A 244 2.74 27.02 13.96
N LEU A 245 2.89 26.78 12.66
CA LEU A 245 4.05 27.17 11.87
C LEU A 245 4.14 28.69 11.62
N LEU A 246 3.03 29.41 11.78
CA LEU A 246 2.98 30.87 11.61
C LEU A 246 3.08 31.65 12.94
N GLU A 247 3.17 30.99 14.10
CA GLU A 247 3.29 31.66 15.41
C GLU A 247 4.65 32.36 15.62
N GLY A 248 5.68 31.99 14.85
CA GLY A 248 7.02 32.56 14.95
C GLY A 248 7.51 33.14 13.63
N GLU A 249 8.83 33.04 13.42
CA GLU A 249 9.40 33.36 12.12
C GLU A 249 8.92 32.36 11.07
N ARG A 250 8.24 32.88 10.07
CA ARG A 250 7.50 32.10 9.08
C ARG A 250 8.44 31.26 8.19
N PRO A 251 8.14 29.96 7.95
CA PRO A 251 8.84 29.20 6.91
C PRO A 251 8.53 29.75 5.52
N THR A 252 9.46 29.60 4.59
CA THR A 252 9.26 29.95 3.17
C THR A 252 8.79 28.75 2.35
N ALA A 253 8.92 27.53 2.89
CA ALA A 253 8.41 26.30 2.30
C ALA A 253 7.92 25.36 3.39
N ILE A 254 6.91 24.53 3.06
CA ILE A 254 6.41 23.45 3.89
C ILE A 254 6.43 22.17 3.07
N PHE A 255 7.11 21.13 3.59
CA PHE A 255 7.02 19.77 3.10
C PHE A 255 6.11 18.95 4.03
N ALA A 256 4.93 18.56 3.55
CA ALA A 256 4.02 17.70 4.26
C ALA A 256 4.27 16.23 3.90
N ALA A 257 4.22 15.35 4.90
CA ALA A 257 4.55 13.94 4.75
C ALA A 257 3.52 13.14 3.92
N ASN A 258 2.37 13.73 3.58
CA ASN A 258 1.46 13.20 2.56
C ASN A 258 0.70 14.33 1.85
N ASP A 259 0.00 13.98 0.76
CA ASP A 259 -0.75 14.96 -0.04
C ASP A 259 -1.97 15.50 0.69
N ASP A 260 -2.67 14.69 1.47
CA ASP A 260 -3.85 15.17 2.22
C ASP A 260 -3.47 16.28 3.21
N MET A 261 -2.38 16.12 3.95
CA MET A 261 -1.87 17.19 4.80
C MET A 261 -1.38 18.39 3.96
N ALA A 262 -0.70 18.15 2.82
CA ALA A 262 -0.27 19.22 1.93
C ALA A 262 -1.44 20.04 1.40
N LEU A 263 -2.55 19.40 1.01
CA LEU A 263 -3.79 20.07 0.60
C LEU A 263 -4.42 20.85 1.76
N GLY A 264 -4.33 20.29 2.99
CA GLY A 264 -4.71 21.00 4.21
C GLY A 264 -3.85 22.25 4.44
N VAL A 265 -2.54 22.15 4.21
CA VAL A 265 -1.61 23.28 4.27
C VAL A 265 -1.96 24.34 3.22
N LEU A 266 -2.29 23.96 1.97
CA LEU A 266 -2.74 24.91 0.95
C LEU A 266 -3.98 25.69 1.42
N GLN A 267 -4.97 25.00 1.99
CA GLN A 267 -6.17 25.65 2.51
C GLN A 267 -5.87 26.54 3.72
N GLY A 268 -5.05 26.09 4.66
CA GLY A 268 -4.64 26.86 5.83
C GLY A 268 -3.86 28.13 5.44
N ALA A 269 -2.93 28.02 4.46
CA ALA A 269 -2.18 29.13 3.92
C ALA A 269 -3.11 30.18 3.28
N ALA A 270 -4.07 29.75 2.44
CA ALA A 270 -5.05 30.63 1.85
C ALA A 270 -5.91 31.34 2.90
N ALA A 271 -6.35 30.63 3.95
CA ALA A 271 -7.09 31.21 5.07
C ALA A 271 -6.26 32.24 5.86
N ALA A 272 -4.92 32.07 5.92
CA ALA A 272 -3.98 33.01 6.51
C ALA A 272 -3.59 34.16 5.55
N GLY A 273 -4.18 34.22 4.36
CA GLY A 273 -3.89 35.26 3.36
C GLY A 273 -2.58 35.08 2.60
N LEU A 274 -2.00 33.86 2.64
CA LEU A 274 -0.76 33.53 1.92
C LEU A 274 -1.07 32.95 0.54
N THR A 275 -0.32 33.40 -0.45
CA THR A 275 -0.41 32.88 -1.82
C THR A 275 0.65 31.80 -2.04
N VAL A 276 0.21 30.63 -2.50
CA VAL A 276 1.13 29.55 -2.89
C VAL A 276 1.28 29.58 -4.42
N PRO A 277 2.51 29.56 -4.96
CA PRO A 277 3.80 29.42 -4.28
C PRO A 277 4.51 30.74 -3.93
N GLN A 278 3.89 31.92 -4.16
CA GLN A 278 4.58 33.23 -4.12
C GLN A 278 5.04 33.60 -2.70
N ASP A 279 4.21 33.37 -1.68
CA ASP A 279 4.51 33.64 -0.26
C ASP A 279 4.99 32.42 0.49
N LEU A 280 4.62 31.23 0.01
CA LEU A 280 4.90 29.95 0.65
C LEU A 280 4.91 28.83 -0.39
N SER A 281 6.04 28.14 -0.56
CA SER A 281 6.07 26.89 -1.32
C SER A 281 5.50 25.73 -0.50
N VAL A 282 4.71 24.85 -1.14
CA VAL A 282 4.12 23.66 -0.50
C VAL A 282 4.43 22.42 -1.32
N ALA A 283 4.96 21.39 -0.67
CA ALA A 283 5.24 20.10 -1.27
C ALA A 283 4.54 18.98 -0.48
N GLY A 284 4.11 17.93 -1.17
CA GLY A 284 3.42 16.76 -0.62
C GLY A 284 4.18 15.47 -0.86
N PHE A 285 3.47 14.36 -0.65
CA PHE A 285 3.94 13.00 -0.86
C PHE A 285 2.72 12.12 -1.16
N ASP A 286 2.73 11.26 -2.15
CA ASP A 286 1.79 10.22 -2.62
C ASP A 286 1.44 10.35 -4.12
N ASP A 287 1.38 11.56 -4.66
CA ASP A 287 0.86 11.90 -5.99
C ASP A 287 -0.58 11.40 -6.19
N THR A 288 -1.44 11.77 -5.24
CA THR A 288 -2.87 11.47 -5.32
C THR A 288 -3.55 12.24 -6.46
N PRO A 289 -4.72 11.79 -6.98
CA PRO A 289 -5.48 12.57 -7.95
C PRO A 289 -5.79 13.98 -7.48
N SER A 290 -6.04 14.17 -6.18
CA SER A 290 -6.30 15.47 -5.56
C SER A 290 -5.12 16.44 -5.70
N ALA A 291 -3.88 15.93 -5.66
CA ALA A 291 -2.68 16.75 -5.87
C ALA A 291 -2.62 17.36 -7.29
N LEU A 292 -3.12 16.66 -8.30
CA LEU A 292 -3.19 17.17 -9.67
C LEU A 292 -4.25 18.26 -9.83
N PHE A 293 -5.39 18.13 -9.15
CA PHE A 293 -6.53 19.02 -9.26
C PHE A 293 -6.52 20.17 -8.25
N SER A 294 -5.55 20.22 -7.34
CA SER A 294 -5.39 21.36 -6.41
C SER A 294 -5.02 22.65 -7.15
N THR A 295 -5.20 23.78 -6.48
CA THR A 295 -4.83 25.10 -7.00
C THR A 295 -3.91 25.80 -6.01
N PRO A 296 -2.62 25.94 -6.35
CA PRO A 296 -1.93 25.39 -7.54
C PRO A 296 -1.82 23.85 -7.50
N PRO A 297 -1.56 23.16 -8.65
CA PRO A 297 -1.27 21.75 -8.68
C PRO A 297 -0.04 21.42 -7.82
N LEU A 298 -0.13 20.38 -6.99
CA LEU A 298 0.84 20.08 -5.93
C LEU A 298 2.09 19.38 -6.48
N THR A 299 3.27 19.93 -6.18
CA THR A 299 4.56 19.24 -6.28
C THR A 299 4.63 18.16 -5.20
N THR A 300 4.95 16.93 -5.58
CA THR A 300 4.83 15.77 -4.70
C THR A 300 5.77 14.63 -5.11
N ILE A 301 5.87 13.60 -4.28
CA ILE A 301 6.51 12.32 -4.61
C ILE A 301 5.42 11.34 -5.05
N ARG A 302 5.59 10.73 -6.23
CA ARG A 302 4.74 9.61 -6.64
C ARG A 302 5.21 8.33 -5.98
N GLN A 303 4.41 7.82 -5.05
CA GLN A 303 4.60 6.49 -4.49
C GLN A 303 4.13 5.42 -5.47
N PRO A 304 4.91 4.37 -5.72
CA PRO A 304 4.51 3.23 -6.56
C PRO A 304 3.61 2.24 -5.79
N VAL A 305 2.53 2.72 -5.15
CA VAL A 305 1.71 1.93 -4.22
C VAL A 305 1.06 0.74 -4.92
N ALA A 306 0.51 0.96 -6.12
CA ALA A 306 -0.13 -0.11 -6.89
C ALA A 306 0.89 -1.17 -7.34
N GLU A 307 2.07 -0.73 -7.78
CA GLU A 307 3.18 -1.59 -8.20
C GLU A 307 3.72 -2.40 -7.02
N MET A 308 3.88 -1.78 -5.85
CA MET A 308 4.28 -2.48 -4.63
C MET A 308 3.26 -3.54 -4.22
N ALA A 309 1.97 -3.21 -4.25
CA ALA A 309 0.91 -4.15 -3.91
C ALA A 309 0.80 -5.30 -4.92
N ALA A 310 0.95 -5.02 -6.21
CA ALA A 310 0.97 -6.03 -7.27
C ALA A 310 2.16 -6.99 -7.08
N GLU A 311 3.37 -6.47 -6.83
CA GLU A 311 4.56 -7.28 -6.60
C GLU A 311 4.45 -8.13 -5.33
N ALA A 312 3.98 -7.57 -4.23
CA ALA A 312 3.73 -8.29 -2.99
C ALA A 312 2.71 -9.44 -3.19
N THR A 313 1.62 -9.15 -3.89
CA THR A 313 0.61 -10.16 -4.23
C THR A 313 1.16 -11.25 -5.14
N ARG A 314 1.96 -10.88 -6.14
CA ARG A 314 2.63 -11.81 -7.06
C ARG A 314 3.53 -12.79 -6.29
N ARG A 315 4.32 -12.29 -5.32
CA ARG A 315 5.18 -13.13 -4.47
C ARG A 315 4.39 -14.11 -3.62
N LEU A 316 3.29 -13.67 -3.02
CA LEU A 316 2.39 -14.55 -2.26
C LEU A 316 1.82 -15.68 -3.12
N VAL A 317 1.37 -15.37 -4.33
CA VAL A 317 0.81 -16.36 -5.25
C VAL A 317 1.89 -17.36 -5.71
N VAL A 318 3.09 -16.89 -6.08
CA VAL A 318 4.21 -17.75 -6.51
C VAL A 318 4.67 -18.65 -5.37
N SER A 319 4.82 -18.14 -4.15
CA SER A 319 5.19 -18.93 -2.96
C SER A 319 4.18 -20.04 -2.67
N THR A 320 2.89 -19.79 -2.91
CA THR A 320 1.85 -20.80 -2.74
C THR A 320 1.91 -21.89 -3.82
N ASP A 321 2.19 -21.50 -5.06
CA ASP A 321 2.22 -22.41 -6.21
C ASP A 321 3.54 -23.18 -6.33
N ARG A 322 4.66 -22.65 -5.78
CA ARG A 322 6.01 -23.20 -5.84
C ARG A 322 6.76 -23.00 -4.52
N PRO A 323 6.46 -23.75 -3.47
CA PRO A 323 7.19 -23.66 -2.21
C PRO A 323 8.66 -24.10 -2.42
N GLY A 324 9.61 -23.25 -2.06
CA GLY A 324 11.05 -23.57 -2.06
C GLY A 324 11.91 -22.82 -3.07
N ASP A 325 11.37 -21.98 -3.93
CA ASP A 325 12.17 -20.99 -4.66
C ASP A 325 12.52 -19.84 -3.68
N GLU A 326 13.76 -19.80 -3.21
CA GLU A 326 14.30 -18.71 -2.38
C GLU A 326 14.53 -17.48 -3.27
N ASP A 327 13.47 -16.76 -3.53
CA ASP A 327 13.51 -15.45 -4.18
C ASP A 327 13.92 -14.37 -3.17
N GLU A 328 14.48 -13.27 -3.69
CA GLU A 328 14.80 -12.07 -2.92
C GLU A 328 13.62 -11.66 -2.01
N THR A 329 13.85 -11.63 -0.71
CA THR A 329 12.81 -11.33 0.29
C THR A 329 12.58 -9.84 0.47
N VAL A 330 13.49 -8.97 -0.02
CA VAL A 330 13.39 -7.50 0.06
C VAL A 330 13.41 -6.91 -1.33
N ILE A 331 12.29 -6.31 -1.74
CA ILE A 331 12.12 -5.72 -3.07
C ILE A 331 11.93 -4.21 -2.92
N THR A 332 12.71 -3.43 -3.69
CA THR A 332 12.58 -1.98 -3.72
C THR A 332 12.00 -1.53 -5.06
N VAL A 333 10.89 -0.81 -5.01
CA VAL A 333 10.21 -0.24 -6.19
C VAL A 333 10.57 1.25 -6.30
N PRO A 334 10.93 1.76 -7.49
CA PRO A 334 11.33 3.16 -7.65
C PRO A 334 10.15 4.12 -7.48
N TYR A 335 10.41 5.30 -6.88
CA TYR A 335 9.50 6.44 -6.80
C TYR A 335 9.82 7.49 -7.87
N GLU A 336 9.01 8.52 -7.98
CA GLU A 336 9.22 9.65 -8.88
C GLU A 336 8.96 10.98 -8.16
N LEU A 337 9.87 11.96 -8.33
CA LEU A 337 9.64 13.35 -7.92
C LEU A 337 8.83 14.07 -9.00
N VAL A 338 7.61 14.48 -8.68
CA VAL A 338 6.67 15.10 -9.61
C VAL A 338 6.58 16.60 -9.35
N LEU A 339 7.21 17.40 -10.20
CA LEU A 339 7.22 18.86 -10.08
C LEU A 339 5.98 19.48 -10.72
N ARG A 340 5.30 20.38 -9.98
CA ARG A 340 4.12 21.11 -10.42
C ARG A 340 4.18 22.58 -9.99
N GLY A 341 3.04 23.20 -9.78
CA GLY A 341 2.91 24.65 -9.58
C GLY A 341 2.95 25.14 -8.12
N SER A 342 3.07 24.26 -7.13
CA SER A 342 3.00 24.64 -5.71
C SER A 342 4.35 24.99 -5.08
N THR A 343 5.45 24.88 -5.83
CA THR A 343 6.80 25.28 -5.42
C THR A 343 7.40 26.27 -6.40
N ALA A 344 8.13 27.25 -5.93
CA ALA A 344 8.81 28.27 -6.73
C ALA A 344 10.14 28.71 -6.09
N VAL A 345 10.95 29.44 -6.85
CA VAL A 345 12.18 30.05 -6.34
C VAL A 345 11.85 30.98 -5.18
N CYS A 346 12.56 30.82 -4.06
CA CYS A 346 12.45 31.67 -2.87
C CYS A 346 12.88 33.10 -3.22
N ARG A 347 12.03 34.09 -2.90
CA ARG A 347 12.28 35.51 -3.14
C ARG A 347 12.82 36.22 -1.90
#